data_9999bd60feff4911b29428c216f80019
#
_entry.id   9999bd60feff4911b29428c216f80019
#
_cell.length_a   1.000
_cell.length_b   1.000
_cell.length_c   1.000
_cell.angle_alpha   90.00
_cell.angle_beta   90.00
_cell.angle_gamma   90.00
#
_symmetry.space_group_name_H-M   'P 1'
#
loop_
_entity.id
_entity.type
_entity.pdbx_description
1 polymer ?
#
loop_
_entity_poly.entity_id
_entity_poly.type
_entity_poly.pdbx_seq_one_letter_code
_entity_poly.pdbx_strand_id
1 'polypeptide(L)'
;MRRNVNYKKLERQLIGSCSRDKSKIVRKQFGKQLTSTQYHNLHKNAEIILTHPTMKYLKVFILGNNIKVVDTLRLISLNMIEGDYVKFYYEGKTITLHRFIAECKYNRVLKEGEEVHHLNQNTLNAHPNNLLIVTGEQHRFIHKMLKEIK
;
A
#
# COMPACT_ATOMS: atom_id res chain seq x y z
N MET A 1 20.36 -9.06 3.28
CA MET A 1 20.50 -10.17 2.33
C MET A 1 19.22 -10.42 1.56
N ARG A 2 19.28 -10.45 0.26
CA ARG A 2 18.10 -10.71 -0.56
C ARG A 2 17.64 -12.16 -0.41
N ARG A 3 16.34 -12.34 -0.16
CA ARG A 3 15.73 -13.66 -0.24
C ARG A 3 15.40 -13.97 -1.70
N ASN A 4 15.83 -15.12 -2.17
CA ASN A 4 15.33 -15.66 -3.44
C ASN A 4 13.92 -16.19 -3.19
N VAL A 5 12.93 -15.54 -3.78
CA VAL A 5 11.56 -15.99 -3.68
C VAL A 5 11.16 -16.72 -4.94
N ASN A 6 10.85 -18.01 -4.79
CA ASN A 6 10.28 -18.78 -5.87
C ASN A 6 8.76 -18.60 -5.84
N TYR A 7 8.25 -17.84 -6.79
CA TYR A 7 6.83 -17.50 -6.88
C TYR A 7 5.95 -18.76 -7.01
N LYS A 8 6.39 -19.75 -7.78
CA LYS A 8 5.66 -21.00 -7.95
C LYS A 8 5.61 -21.82 -6.65
N LYS A 9 6.70 -21.81 -5.88
CA LYS A 9 6.75 -22.46 -4.58
C LYS A 9 5.79 -21.80 -3.60
N LEU A 10 5.72 -20.47 -3.62
CA LEU A 10 4.81 -19.69 -2.81
C LEU A 10 3.34 -20.00 -3.16
N GLU A 11 3.02 -20.07 -4.46
CA GLU A 11 1.70 -20.51 -4.94
C GLU A 11 1.32 -21.87 -4.37
N ARG A 12 2.22 -22.85 -4.44
CA ARG A 12 1.98 -24.18 -3.92
C ARG A 12 1.77 -24.22 -2.40
N GLN A 13 2.53 -23.44 -1.66
CA GLN A 13 2.41 -23.36 -0.21
C GLN A 13 1.05 -22.79 0.24
N LEU A 14 0.52 -21.83 -0.51
CA LEU A 14 -0.73 -21.17 -0.16
C LEU A 14 -1.96 -21.95 -0.60
N ILE A 15 -1.88 -22.68 -1.69
CA ILE A 15 -3.04 -23.30 -2.33
C ILE A 15 -3.04 -24.83 -2.20
N GLY A 16 -1.90 -25.41 -1.86
CA GLY A 16 -1.73 -26.87 -1.87
C GLY A 16 -1.56 -27.40 -3.30
N SER A 17 -2.33 -28.39 -3.69
CA SER A 17 -2.30 -28.86 -5.07
C SER A 17 -2.90 -27.83 -6.02
N CYS A 18 -2.10 -27.30 -6.93
CA CYS A 18 -2.51 -26.17 -7.79
C CYS A 18 -3.44 -26.59 -8.93
N SER A 19 -4.66 -26.07 -8.93
CA SER A 19 -5.42 -25.89 -10.17
C SER A 19 -5.03 -24.55 -10.82
N ARG A 20 -5.25 -24.40 -12.13
CA ARG A 20 -4.98 -23.15 -12.86
C ARG A 20 -5.68 -21.94 -12.25
N ASP A 21 -6.92 -22.14 -11.79
CA ASP A 21 -7.74 -21.06 -11.22
C ASP A 21 -7.19 -20.58 -9.89
N LYS A 22 -6.68 -21.49 -9.06
CA LYS A 22 -6.05 -21.14 -7.78
C LYS A 22 -4.73 -20.41 -7.98
N SER A 23 -3.93 -20.79 -9.00
CA SER A 23 -2.70 -20.07 -9.34
C SER A 23 -2.97 -18.63 -9.74
N LYS A 24 -4.03 -18.35 -10.50
CA LYS A 24 -4.45 -17.00 -10.86
C LYS A 24 -4.84 -16.19 -9.62
N ILE A 25 -5.53 -16.80 -8.67
CA ILE A 25 -5.92 -16.15 -7.41
C ILE A 25 -4.67 -15.73 -6.62
N VAL A 26 -3.69 -16.60 -6.52
CA VAL A 26 -2.44 -16.31 -5.82
C VAL A 26 -1.68 -15.15 -6.49
N ARG A 27 -1.55 -15.18 -7.82
CA ARG A 27 -0.89 -14.09 -8.57
C ARG A 27 -1.62 -12.77 -8.39
N LYS A 28 -2.94 -12.79 -8.40
CA LYS A 28 -3.76 -11.60 -8.16
C LYS A 28 -3.55 -11.07 -6.74
N GLN A 29 -3.37 -11.96 -5.77
CA GLN A 29 -3.16 -11.60 -4.37
C GLN A 29 -1.78 -10.99 -4.12
N PHE A 30 -0.72 -11.54 -4.70
CA PHE A 30 0.64 -11.08 -4.48
C PHE A 30 1.09 -9.96 -5.39
N GLY A 31 0.61 -9.93 -6.63
CA GLY A 31 0.95 -8.90 -7.57
C GLY A 31 1.77 -9.39 -8.75
N LYS A 32 2.39 -8.44 -9.44
CA LYS A 32 3.09 -8.66 -10.70
C LYS A 32 4.60 -8.58 -10.50
N GLN A 33 5.32 -9.60 -10.99
CA GLN A 33 6.78 -9.57 -11.05
C GLN A 33 7.24 -8.46 -12.00
N LEU A 34 8.15 -7.61 -11.53
CA LEU A 34 8.74 -6.56 -12.34
C LEU A 34 10.08 -6.99 -12.92
N THR A 35 10.37 -6.55 -14.14
CA THR A 35 11.73 -6.61 -14.68
C THR A 35 12.57 -5.48 -14.09
N SER A 36 13.89 -5.59 -14.18
CA SER A 36 14.81 -4.54 -13.73
C SER A 36 14.55 -3.22 -14.48
N THR A 37 14.21 -3.30 -15.76
CA THR A 37 13.89 -2.13 -16.59
C THR A 37 12.61 -1.46 -16.11
N GLN A 38 11.57 -2.23 -15.82
CA GLN A 38 10.30 -1.70 -15.30
C GLN A 38 10.51 -1.01 -13.95
N TYR A 39 11.29 -1.62 -13.07
CA TYR A 39 11.61 -1.03 -11.77
C TYR A 39 12.39 0.29 -11.93
N HIS A 40 13.39 0.30 -12.81
CA HIS A 40 14.14 1.50 -13.12
C HIS A 40 13.24 2.62 -13.65
N ASN A 41 12.29 2.29 -14.52
CA ASN A 41 11.34 3.26 -15.08
C ASN A 41 10.41 3.84 -14.01
N LEU A 42 10.03 3.06 -13.00
CA LEU A 42 9.27 3.58 -11.86
C LEU A 42 10.06 4.66 -11.12
N HIS A 43 11.34 4.41 -10.86
CA HIS A 43 12.21 5.41 -10.22
C HIS A 43 12.34 6.67 -11.07
N LYS A 44 12.50 6.51 -12.38
CA LYS A 44 12.69 7.63 -13.31
C LYS A 44 11.44 8.50 -13.43
N ASN A 45 10.26 7.88 -13.44
CA ASN A 45 9.00 8.55 -13.76
C ASN A 45 8.18 8.98 -12.54
N ALA A 46 8.46 8.44 -11.35
CA ALA A 46 7.72 8.77 -10.15
C ALA A 46 7.96 10.21 -9.72
N GLU A 47 6.89 10.91 -9.39
CA GLU A 47 6.96 12.27 -8.85
C GLU A 47 7.40 12.25 -7.38
N ILE A 48 6.94 11.24 -6.64
CA ILE A 48 7.25 11.05 -5.22
C ILE A 48 7.60 9.59 -5.01
N ILE A 49 8.66 9.34 -4.24
CA ILE A 49 9.06 8.00 -3.81
C ILE A 49 9.13 8.01 -2.30
N LEU A 50 8.40 7.11 -1.66
CA LEU A 50 8.35 7.00 -0.21
C LEU A 50 8.82 5.61 0.24
N THR A 51 9.44 5.54 1.41
CA THR A 51 9.85 4.29 2.05
C THR A 51 9.21 4.21 3.43
N HIS A 52 8.70 3.03 3.79
CA HIS A 52 8.07 2.84 5.09
C HIS A 52 9.15 2.75 6.20
N PRO A 53 8.91 3.33 7.38
CA PRO A 53 9.90 3.36 8.45
C PRO A 53 10.24 1.99 9.04
N THR A 54 9.34 1.03 8.99
CA THR A 54 9.57 -0.33 9.51
C THR A 54 9.61 -1.40 8.42
N MET A 55 8.72 -1.32 7.44
CA MET A 55 8.70 -2.24 6.29
C MET A 55 9.63 -1.72 5.19
N LYS A 56 10.93 -1.78 5.43
CA LYS A 56 11.97 -1.08 4.64
C LYS A 56 12.11 -1.55 3.20
N TYR A 57 11.65 -2.76 2.88
CA TYR A 57 11.69 -3.27 1.52
C TYR A 57 10.51 -2.82 0.66
N LEU A 58 9.50 -2.19 1.27
CA LEU A 58 8.36 -1.66 0.53
C LEU A 58 8.61 -0.19 0.19
N LYS A 59 8.56 0.11 -1.11
CA LYS A 59 8.60 1.49 -1.63
C LYS A 59 7.29 1.85 -2.29
N VAL A 60 6.89 3.09 -2.08
CA VAL A 60 5.70 3.66 -2.71
C VAL A 60 6.14 4.59 -3.82
N PHE A 61 5.62 4.38 -5.02
CA PHE A 61 5.84 5.23 -6.18
C PHE A 61 4.55 5.95 -6.53
N ILE A 62 4.59 7.26 -6.51
CA ILE A 62 3.45 8.10 -6.88
C ILE A 62 3.66 8.61 -8.31
N LEU A 63 2.78 8.20 -9.22
CA LEU A 63 2.81 8.57 -10.63
C LEU A 63 1.48 9.24 -10.98
N GLY A 64 1.41 10.57 -10.78
CA GLY A 64 0.16 11.30 -10.94
C GLY A 64 -0.89 10.80 -9.94
N ASN A 65 -2.00 10.27 -10.44
CA ASN A 65 -3.06 9.69 -9.61
C ASN A 65 -2.84 8.21 -9.28
N ASN A 66 -1.80 7.59 -9.84
CA ASN A 66 -1.50 6.19 -9.63
C ASN A 66 -0.51 6.01 -8.49
N ILE A 67 -0.81 5.09 -7.61
CA ILE A 67 0.06 4.71 -6.51
C ILE A 67 0.46 3.25 -6.69
N LYS A 68 1.76 2.99 -6.69
CA LYS A 68 2.28 1.63 -6.76
C LYS A 68 3.14 1.35 -5.54
N VAL A 69 2.86 0.22 -4.89
CA VAL A 69 3.70 -0.28 -3.79
C VAL A 69 4.49 -1.46 -4.31
N VAL A 70 5.80 -1.38 -4.19
CA VAL A 70 6.71 -2.40 -4.73
C VAL A 70 7.50 -3.02 -3.59
N ASP A 71 7.50 -4.35 -3.53
CA ASP A 71 8.42 -5.10 -2.70
C ASP A 71 9.77 -5.13 -3.44
N THR A 72 10.71 -4.34 -2.95
CA THR A 72 12.02 -4.18 -3.60
C THR A 72 12.92 -5.39 -3.44
N LEU A 73 12.64 -6.24 -2.46
CA LEU A 73 13.40 -7.46 -2.26
C LEU A 73 13.07 -8.51 -3.34
N ARG A 74 11.80 -8.59 -3.72
CA ARG A 74 11.28 -9.57 -4.69
C ARG A 74 11.02 -8.99 -6.06
N LEU A 75 11.08 -7.66 -6.19
CA LEU A 75 10.69 -6.92 -7.40
C LEU A 75 9.25 -7.25 -7.83
N ILE A 76 8.34 -7.21 -6.88
CA ILE A 76 6.92 -7.44 -7.12
C ILE A 76 6.15 -6.15 -6.87
N SER A 77 5.37 -5.73 -7.87
CA SER A 77 4.37 -4.67 -7.70
C SER A 77 3.15 -5.29 -7.04
N LEU A 78 2.84 -4.88 -5.81
CA LEU A 78 1.76 -5.46 -5.03
C LEU A 78 0.40 -5.07 -5.59
N ASN A 79 -0.55 -6.02 -5.57
CA ASN A 79 -1.91 -5.75 -6.02
C ASN A 79 -2.68 -4.96 -4.97
N MET A 80 -3.33 -3.89 -5.43
CA MET A 80 -4.25 -3.11 -4.62
C MET A 80 -5.65 -3.69 -4.72
N ILE A 81 -6.32 -3.79 -3.58
CA ILE A 81 -7.69 -4.28 -3.48
C ILE A 81 -8.56 -3.12 -3.04
N GLU A 82 -9.54 -2.76 -3.87
CA GLU A 82 -10.47 -1.69 -3.55
C GLU A 82 -11.69 -2.22 -2.79
N GLY A 83 -12.17 -1.44 -1.86
CA GLY A 83 -13.34 -1.65 -1.05
C GLY A 83 -13.74 -0.29 -0.48
N ASP A 84 -14.13 -0.22 0.79
CA ASP A 84 -14.32 1.06 1.47
C ASP A 84 -13.01 1.83 1.55
N TYR A 85 -11.90 1.10 1.64
CA TYR A 85 -10.53 1.61 1.59
C TYR A 85 -9.72 0.73 0.65
N VAL A 86 -8.62 1.29 0.11
CA VAL A 86 -7.65 0.51 -0.65
C VAL A 86 -6.71 -0.20 0.31
N LYS A 87 -6.42 -1.45 0.06
CA LYS A 87 -5.53 -2.27 0.88
C LYS A 87 -4.72 -3.23 0.02
N PHE A 88 -3.68 -3.82 0.61
CA PHE A 88 -2.85 -4.82 -0.05
C PHE A 88 -2.42 -5.89 0.95
N TYR A 89 -1.99 -7.03 0.43
CA TYR A 89 -1.46 -8.11 1.25
C TYR A 89 0.07 -8.08 1.23
N TYR A 90 0.67 -8.22 2.40
CA TYR A 90 2.11 -8.34 2.53
C TYR A 90 2.45 -9.25 3.71
N GLU A 91 3.21 -10.32 3.44
CA GLU A 91 3.65 -11.29 4.44
C GLU A 91 2.51 -11.81 5.33
N GLY A 92 1.42 -12.23 4.70
CA GLY A 92 0.26 -12.78 5.39
C GLY A 92 -0.62 -11.78 6.13
N LYS A 93 -0.34 -10.50 5.97
CA LYS A 93 -1.13 -9.43 6.62
C LYS A 93 -1.84 -8.58 5.58
N THR A 94 -3.02 -8.12 5.93
CA THR A 94 -3.74 -7.11 5.15
C THR A 94 -3.33 -5.73 5.67
N ILE A 95 -2.81 -4.90 4.77
CA ILE A 95 -2.33 -3.56 5.10
C ILE A 95 -3.20 -2.54 4.39
N THR A 96 -3.71 -1.57 5.13
CA THR A 96 -4.50 -0.47 4.58
C THR A 96 -3.56 0.57 3.97
N LEU A 97 -3.77 0.88 2.70
CA LEU A 97 -2.87 1.73 1.93
C LEU A 97 -2.72 3.14 2.52
N HIS A 98 -3.83 3.79 2.89
CA HIS A 98 -3.76 5.16 3.41
C HIS A 98 -2.99 5.25 4.74
N ARG A 99 -3.12 4.25 5.62
CA ARG A 99 -2.34 4.18 6.86
C ARG A 99 -0.87 3.97 6.56
N PHE A 100 -0.56 3.07 5.63
CA PHE A 100 0.81 2.79 5.19
C PHE A 100 1.48 4.04 4.62
N ILE A 101 0.79 4.76 3.73
CA ILE A 101 1.34 5.98 3.12
C ILE A 101 1.48 7.11 4.14
N ALA A 102 0.54 7.26 5.06
CA ALA A 102 0.66 8.24 6.14
C ALA A 102 1.89 7.95 7.01
N GLU A 103 2.15 6.70 7.34
CA GLU A 103 3.35 6.30 8.07
C GLU A 103 4.63 6.60 7.29
N CYS A 104 4.62 6.39 5.97
CA CYS A 104 5.74 6.80 5.11
C CYS A 104 5.95 8.31 5.12
N LYS A 105 4.89 9.08 4.97
CA LYS A 105 4.91 10.54 4.94
C LYS A 105 5.46 11.13 6.23
N TYR A 106 5.00 10.63 7.37
CA TYR A 106 5.42 11.11 8.69
C TYR A 106 6.68 10.43 9.22
N ASN A 107 7.17 9.42 8.50
CA ASN A 107 8.34 8.61 8.84
C ASN A 107 8.27 8.00 10.24
N ARG A 108 7.09 7.53 10.60
CA ARG A 108 6.83 6.82 11.87
C ARG A 108 5.57 6.00 11.78
N VAL A 109 5.51 4.95 12.60
CA VAL A 109 4.30 4.14 12.73
C VAL A 109 3.22 4.93 13.48
N LEU A 110 1.97 4.71 13.13
CA LEU A 110 0.82 5.31 13.84
C LEU A 110 0.83 4.87 15.30
N LYS A 111 0.59 5.81 16.18
CA LYS A 111 0.44 5.55 17.62
C LYS A 111 -0.99 5.08 17.90
N GLU A 112 -1.16 4.42 19.04
CA GLU A 112 -2.49 4.04 19.50
C GLU A 112 -3.38 5.29 19.62
N GLY A 113 -4.60 5.19 19.10
CA GLY A 113 -5.56 6.29 19.09
C GLY A 113 -5.39 7.27 17.93
N GLU A 114 -4.36 7.11 17.11
CA GLU A 114 -4.19 7.93 15.91
C GLU A 114 -4.95 7.33 14.72
N GLU A 115 -5.50 8.21 13.91
CA GLU A 115 -6.25 7.86 12.70
C GLU A 115 -5.75 8.70 11.53
N VAL A 116 -6.07 8.28 10.32
CA VAL A 116 -5.73 9.02 9.10
C VAL A 116 -6.98 9.68 8.55
N HIS A 117 -6.94 11.00 8.41
CA HIS A 117 -8.00 11.79 7.82
C HIS A 117 -7.70 12.06 6.35
N HIS A 118 -8.69 11.83 5.48
CA HIS A 118 -8.62 12.17 4.07
C HIS A 118 -9.13 13.61 3.88
N LEU A 119 -8.25 14.51 3.47
CA LEU A 119 -8.58 15.95 3.39
C LEU A 119 -9.75 16.23 2.44
N ASN A 120 -9.83 15.52 1.31
CA ASN A 120 -10.92 15.66 0.36
C ASN A 120 -12.12 14.72 0.65
N GLN A 121 -12.10 14.02 1.77
CA GLN A 121 -13.12 13.03 2.18
C GLN A 121 -13.27 11.83 1.24
N ASN A 122 -12.41 11.68 0.25
CA ASN A 122 -12.40 10.50 -0.61
C ASN A 122 -11.48 9.41 -0.02
N THR A 123 -12.07 8.38 0.56
CA THR A 123 -11.35 7.30 1.24
C THR A 123 -10.51 6.43 0.29
N LEU A 124 -10.73 6.53 -1.01
CA LEU A 124 -9.94 5.82 -2.02
C LEU A 124 -8.71 6.61 -2.47
N ASN A 125 -8.63 7.89 -2.11
CA ASN A 125 -7.51 8.75 -2.48
C ASN A 125 -6.44 8.73 -1.37
N ALA A 126 -5.45 7.86 -1.53
CA ALA A 126 -4.35 7.69 -0.58
C ALA A 126 -3.11 8.51 -0.94
N HIS A 127 -3.23 9.51 -1.82
CA HIS A 127 -2.11 10.41 -2.13
C HIS A 127 -1.60 11.07 -0.84
N PRO A 128 -0.28 11.14 -0.63
CA PRO A 128 0.26 11.66 0.64
C PRO A 128 -0.21 13.09 0.95
N ASN A 129 -0.42 13.93 -0.05
CA ASN A 129 -0.94 15.30 0.14
C ASN A 129 -2.39 15.33 0.63
N ASN A 130 -3.12 14.23 0.51
CA ASN A 130 -4.51 14.11 0.96
C ASN A 130 -4.65 13.51 2.35
N LEU A 131 -3.56 13.15 3.01
CA LEU A 131 -3.57 12.41 4.27
C LEU A 131 -3.03 13.24 5.42
N LEU A 132 -3.72 13.19 6.54
CA LEU A 132 -3.33 13.85 7.78
C LEU A 132 -3.49 12.87 8.94
N ILE A 133 -2.45 12.72 9.76
CA ILE A 133 -2.55 11.94 10.98
C ILE A 133 -3.20 12.80 12.06
N VAL A 134 -4.27 12.29 12.65
CA VAL A 134 -5.05 12.97 13.69
C VAL A 134 -5.38 11.98 14.81
N THR A 135 -5.68 12.48 16.00
CA THR A 135 -6.27 11.65 17.05
C THR A 135 -7.73 11.34 16.70
N GLY A 136 -8.29 10.31 17.30
CA GLY A 136 -9.72 9.99 17.11
C GLY A 136 -10.63 11.17 17.49
N GLU A 137 -10.26 11.88 18.55
CA GLU A 137 -10.97 13.09 18.99
C GLU A 137 -10.90 14.22 17.96
N GLN A 138 -9.70 14.51 17.46
CA GLN A 138 -9.49 15.51 16.40
C GLN A 138 -10.26 15.13 15.14
N HIS A 139 -10.26 13.85 14.77
CA HIS A 139 -10.96 13.35 13.59
C HIS A 139 -12.48 13.58 13.70
N ARG A 140 -13.06 13.26 14.84
CA ARG A 140 -14.48 13.51 15.09
C ARG A 140 -14.81 15.00 15.05
N PHE A 141 -13.94 15.84 15.61
CA PHE A 141 -14.09 17.28 15.59
C PHE A 141 -14.09 17.83 14.15
N ILE A 142 -13.14 17.36 13.32
CA ILE A 142 -13.05 17.77 11.91
C ILE A 142 -14.33 17.42 11.16
N HIS A 143 -14.84 16.20 11.32
CA HIS A 143 -16.06 15.76 10.66
C HIS A 143 -17.28 16.54 11.11
N LYS A 144 -17.35 16.89 12.39
CA LYS A 144 -18.41 17.76 12.92
C LYS A 144 -18.38 19.13 12.28
N MET A 145 -17.19 19.75 12.19
CA MET A 145 -17.03 21.06 11.56
C MET A 145 -17.40 21.03 10.08
N LEU A 146 -17.04 19.98 9.36
CA LEU A 146 -17.39 19.82 7.94
C LEU A 146 -18.90 19.71 7.73
N LYS A 147 -19.63 19.08 8.66
CA LYS A 147 -21.10 19.03 8.60
C LYS A 147 -21.74 20.38 8.83
N GLU A 148 -21.18 21.21 9.68
CA GLU A 148 -21.72 22.54 9.99
C GLU A 148 -21.54 23.53 8.83
N ILE A 149 -20.51 23.32 7.99
CA ILE A 149 -20.22 24.18 6.84
C ILE A 149 -21.17 23.92 5.65
N LYS A 150 -21.73 22.74 5.58
CA LYS A 150 -22.64 22.37 4.47
C LYS A 150 -23.98 23.04 4.55
#